data_08996b23138dc107a969ea393cf51ffb
#
_entry.id   08996b23138dc107a969ea393cf51ffb
#
_cell.length_a   1.000
_cell.length_b   1.000
_cell.length_c   1.000
_cell.angle_alpha   90.00
_cell.angle_beta   90.00
_cell.angle_gamma   90.00
#
_symmetry.space_group_name_H-M   'P 1'
#
loop_
_entity.id
_entity.type
_entity.pdbx_description
1 polymer ?
#
loop_
_entity_poly.entity_id
_entity_poly.type
_entity_poly.pdbx_seq_one_letter_code
_entity_poly.pdbx_strand_id
1 'polypeptide(L)'
;KRGVFEKIMKKASKEDIQIIKEAFLENYKDAVTELNYTDDYELLIAIILSAQCTDKRVNIITPALFLKYPSVHELSIANLEDVKKLINSCSFFNNKAQNIIKMAQSVVQNYNGQIPHDQKELMKLAGVGNKTANVFMIEYKQENLMAVDTHVFRVSHRLGLSYEKTVEKTEAELVKKLKGDDLHIF
;
A
#
# COMPACT_ATOMS: atom_id res chain seq x y z
N LYS A 1 25.95 3.13 -28.44
CA LYS A 1 24.70 2.37 -28.70
C LYS A 1 23.57 2.80 -27.75
N ARG A 2 23.24 4.11 -27.70
CA ARG A 2 22.14 4.68 -26.93
C ARG A 2 20.89 4.99 -27.79
N GLY A 3 20.84 4.54 -29.02
CA GLY A 3 19.89 4.97 -30.04
C GLY A 3 18.74 4.03 -30.38
N VAL A 4 18.46 2.99 -29.59
CA VAL A 4 17.41 2.00 -29.92
C VAL A 4 16.21 2.03 -28.94
N PHE A 5 16.26 2.80 -27.86
CA PHE A 5 15.20 2.86 -26.85
C PHE A 5 14.35 4.14 -26.85
N GLU A 6 14.60 5.06 -27.77
CA GLU A 6 13.68 6.16 -28.11
C GLU A 6 12.67 5.74 -29.19
N LYS A 7 12.12 4.56 -29.09
CA LYS A 7 10.82 4.32 -29.70
C LYS A 7 9.85 5.12 -28.83
N ILE A 8 9.47 6.29 -29.35
CA ILE A 8 8.43 7.17 -28.80
C ILE A 8 7.29 6.27 -28.35
N MET A 9 7.17 6.03 -27.04
CA MET A 9 6.02 5.30 -26.52
C MET A 9 4.82 6.19 -26.78
N LYS A 10 3.98 5.77 -27.70
CA LYS A 10 2.81 6.53 -28.14
C LYS A 10 1.87 6.69 -26.93
N LYS A 11 1.47 7.93 -26.65
CA LYS A 11 0.47 8.20 -25.63
C LYS A 11 -0.80 7.42 -25.97
N ALA A 12 -1.34 6.67 -24.99
CA ALA A 12 -2.56 5.91 -25.16
C ALA A 12 -3.73 6.83 -25.62
N SER A 13 -4.39 6.43 -26.70
CA SER A 13 -5.61 7.08 -27.17
C SER A 13 -6.78 6.81 -26.21
N LYS A 14 -7.93 7.44 -26.41
CA LYS A 14 -9.12 7.15 -25.62
C LYS A 14 -9.59 5.71 -25.82
N GLU A 15 -9.47 5.20 -27.03
CA GLU A 15 -9.79 3.82 -27.40
C GLU A 15 -8.83 2.84 -26.71
N ASP A 16 -7.51 3.12 -26.73
CA ASP A 16 -6.52 2.30 -26.01
C ASP A 16 -6.79 2.25 -24.50
N ILE A 17 -7.14 3.39 -23.90
CA ILE A 17 -7.53 3.47 -22.47
C ILE A 17 -8.74 2.60 -22.18
N GLN A 18 -9.76 2.64 -23.04
CA GLN A 18 -10.97 1.83 -22.87
C GLN A 18 -10.66 0.32 -22.96
N ILE A 19 -9.87 -0.08 -23.95
CA ILE A 19 -9.41 -1.49 -24.09
C ILE A 19 -8.64 -1.95 -22.86
N ILE A 20 -7.73 -1.11 -22.35
CA ILE A 20 -6.96 -1.41 -21.14
C ILE A 20 -7.90 -1.58 -19.94
N LYS A 21 -8.88 -0.67 -19.74
CA LYS A 21 -9.87 -0.78 -18.66
C LYS A 21 -10.64 -2.10 -18.73
N GLU A 22 -11.18 -2.42 -19.90
CA GLU A 22 -11.94 -3.66 -20.11
C GLU A 22 -11.10 -4.90 -19.82
N ALA A 23 -9.85 -4.93 -20.28
CA ALA A 23 -8.93 -6.02 -20.01
C ALA A 23 -8.61 -6.20 -18.52
N PHE A 24 -8.45 -5.11 -17.77
CA PHE A 24 -8.24 -5.18 -16.31
C PHE A 24 -9.49 -5.66 -15.59
N LEU A 25 -10.66 -5.10 -15.91
CA LEU A 25 -11.94 -5.52 -15.32
C LEU A 25 -12.26 -6.99 -15.61
N GLU A 26 -11.96 -7.48 -16.81
CA GLU A 26 -12.18 -8.87 -17.18
C GLU A 26 -11.27 -9.84 -16.40
N ASN A 27 -9.99 -9.46 -16.20
CA ASN A 27 -8.98 -10.38 -15.68
C ASN A 27 -8.67 -10.20 -14.20
N TYR A 28 -8.95 -9.04 -13.59
CA TYR A 28 -8.51 -8.69 -12.24
C TYR A 28 -9.61 -8.12 -11.33
N LYS A 29 -10.89 -8.14 -11.74
CA LYS A 29 -12.00 -7.59 -10.94
C LYS A 29 -12.10 -8.17 -9.52
N ASP A 30 -11.65 -9.39 -9.32
CA ASP A 30 -11.70 -10.12 -8.05
C ASP A 30 -10.33 -10.10 -7.32
N ALA A 31 -9.40 -9.24 -7.77
CA ALA A 31 -8.10 -9.12 -7.12
C ALA A 31 -8.26 -8.52 -5.72
N VAL A 32 -7.74 -9.23 -4.73
CA VAL A 32 -7.70 -8.83 -3.32
C VAL A 32 -6.27 -8.95 -2.79
N THR A 33 -5.99 -8.31 -1.66
CA THR A 33 -4.69 -8.47 -1.02
C THR A 33 -4.42 -9.93 -0.63
N GLU A 34 -3.16 -10.35 -0.75
CA GLU A 34 -2.71 -11.66 -0.23
C GLU A 34 -2.31 -11.60 1.25
N LEU A 35 -2.36 -10.42 1.88
CA LEU A 35 -2.05 -10.24 3.30
C LEU A 35 -3.13 -10.88 4.18
N ASN A 36 -2.69 -11.62 5.22
CA ASN A 36 -3.58 -12.19 6.23
C ASN A 36 -3.79 -11.20 7.37
N TYR A 37 -5.05 -10.90 7.68
CA TYR A 37 -5.44 -10.02 8.79
C TYR A 37 -6.86 -10.37 9.26
N THR A 38 -7.19 -9.99 10.49
CA THR A 38 -8.51 -10.20 11.11
C THR A 38 -9.23 -8.88 11.40
N ASP A 39 -8.48 -7.78 11.54
CA ASP A 39 -9.02 -6.45 11.84
C ASP A 39 -8.18 -5.33 11.19
N ASP A 40 -8.56 -4.08 11.44
CA ASP A 40 -7.89 -2.89 10.89
C ASP A 40 -6.48 -2.67 11.48
N TYR A 41 -6.26 -3.06 12.73
CA TYR A 41 -4.95 -3.01 13.36
C TYR A 41 -3.96 -3.95 12.68
N GLU A 42 -4.34 -5.22 12.50
CA GLU A 42 -3.51 -6.22 11.82
C GLU A 42 -3.26 -5.84 10.36
N LEU A 43 -4.29 -5.36 9.66
CA LEU A 43 -4.16 -4.90 8.28
C LEU A 43 -3.15 -3.76 8.14
N LEU A 44 -3.25 -2.72 8.97
CA LEU A 44 -2.35 -1.57 8.89
C LEU A 44 -0.89 -1.98 9.12
N ILE A 45 -0.63 -2.83 10.11
CA ILE A 45 0.71 -3.37 10.37
C ILE A 45 1.20 -4.21 9.21
N ALA A 46 0.37 -5.12 8.68
CA ALA A 46 0.74 -5.97 7.56
C ALA A 46 1.13 -5.14 6.33
N ILE A 47 0.38 -4.07 6.01
CA ILE A 47 0.71 -3.15 4.91
C ILE A 47 2.03 -2.39 5.18
N ILE A 48 2.27 -1.90 6.39
CA ILE A 48 3.54 -1.26 6.74
C ILE A 48 4.71 -2.24 6.57
N LEU A 49 4.53 -3.50 6.98
CA LEU A 49 5.55 -4.53 6.85
C LEU A 49 5.76 -4.99 5.40
N SER A 50 4.75 -4.92 4.54
CA SER A 50 4.86 -5.32 3.12
C SER A 50 5.69 -4.36 2.26
N ALA A 51 5.96 -3.15 2.72
CA ALA A 51 6.83 -2.22 2.01
C ALA A 51 8.21 -2.84 1.74
N GLN A 52 8.54 -3.11 0.47
CA GLN A 52 9.76 -3.81 0.03
C GLN A 52 9.95 -5.19 0.69
N CYS A 53 8.87 -5.87 1.01
CA CYS A 53 8.83 -7.22 1.52
C CYS A 53 7.66 -7.96 0.85
N THR A 54 7.80 -9.26 0.57
CA THR A 54 6.71 -10.02 -0.05
C THR A 54 5.59 -10.30 0.94
N ASP A 55 4.35 -10.31 0.48
CA ASP A 55 3.18 -10.64 1.32
C ASP A 55 3.31 -12.02 1.96
N LYS A 56 3.84 -12.99 1.21
CA LYS A 56 4.17 -14.32 1.75
C LYS A 56 5.10 -14.24 2.97
N ARG A 57 6.12 -13.37 2.95
CA ARG A 57 7.03 -13.18 4.09
C ARG A 57 6.33 -12.50 5.25
N VAL A 58 5.51 -11.48 4.97
CA VAL A 58 4.69 -10.80 5.99
C VAL A 58 3.77 -11.80 6.68
N ASN A 59 3.04 -12.63 5.91
CA ASN A 59 2.14 -13.64 6.45
C ASN A 59 2.82 -14.72 7.30
N ILE A 60 4.13 -14.93 7.13
CA ILE A 60 4.91 -15.85 7.98
C ILE A 60 5.25 -15.22 9.34
N ILE A 61 5.53 -13.91 9.38
CA ILE A 61 6.01 -13.25 10.61
C ILE A 61 4.91 -12.65 11.47
N THR A 62 3.80 -12.21 10.86
CA THR A 62 2.72 -11.52 11.56
C THR A 62 1.97 -12.36 12.60
N PRO A 63 1.76 -13.68 12.45
CA PRO A 63 1.08 -14.48 13.48
C PRO A 63 1.79 -14.42 14.84
N ALA A 64 3.11 -14.54 14.87
CA ALA A 64 3.88 -14.46 16.12
C ALA A 64 3.86 -13.03 16.72
N LEU A 65 3.85 -11.99 15.86
CA LEU A 65 3.74 -10.60 16.27
C LEU A 65 2.38 -10.32 16.91
N PHE A 66 1.28 -10.72 16.25
CA PHE A 66 -0.08 -10.48 16.73
C PHE A 66 -0.44 -11.34 17.95
N LEU A 67 0.10 -12.55 18.06
CA LEU A 67 -0.04 -13.35 19.27
C LEU A 67 0.58 -12.66 20.49
N LYS A 68 1.74 -12.00 20.32
CA LYS A 68 2.44 -11.32 21.42
C LYS A 68 1.88 -9.93 21.70
N TYR A 69 1.41 -9.24 20.68
CA TYR A 69 0.89 -7.87 20.73
C TYR A 69 -0.46 -7.81 20.00
N PRO A 70 -1.54 -8.30 20.66
CA PRO A 70 -2.83 -8.50 19.99
C PRO A 70 -3.62 -7.20 19.72
N SER A 71 -3.16 -6.06 20.22
CA SER A 71 -3.80 -4.78 19.95
C SER A 71 -2.79 -3.62 19.91
N VAL A 72 -3.24 -2.43 19.51
CA VAL A 72 -2.44 -1.21 19.52
C VAL A 72 -1.93 -0.86 20.92
N HIS A 73 -2.68 -1.22 21.96
CA HIS A 73 -2.31 -0.93 23.36
C HIS A 73 -1.06 -1.72 23.75
N GLU A 74 -1.04 -3.03 23.54
CA GLU A 74 0.11 -3.87 23.83
C GLU A 74 1.31 -3.51 22.96
N LEU A 75 1.10 -3.20 21.68
CA LEU A 75 2.17 -2.79 20.80
C LEU A 75 2.75 -1.42 21.18
N SER A 76 1.93 -0.50 21.70
CA SER A 76 2.38 0.84 22.09
C SER A 76 3.41 0.86 23.22
N ILE A 77 3.39 -0.17 24.06
CA ILE A 77 4.32 -0.36 25.19
C ILE A 77 5.34 -1.47 24.93
N ALA A 78 5.42 -1.97 23.70
CA ALA A 78 6.28 -3.09 23.33
C ALA A 78 7.77 -2.74 23.47
N ASN A 79 8.57 -3.74 23.85
CA ASN A 79 10.03 -3.63 23.80
C ASN A 79 10.50 -3.67 22.33
N LEU A 80 11.28 -2.67 21.94
CA LEU A 80 11.77 -2.55 20.56
C LEU A 80 12.56 -3.76 20.07
N GLU A 81 13.44 -4.29 20.92
CA GLU A 81 14.29 -5.43 20.55
C GLU A 81 13.46 -6.72 20.38
N ASP A 82 12.39 -6.87 21.12
CA ASP A 82 11.47 -8.00 20.97
C ASP A 82 10.70 -7.91 19.64
N VAL A 83 10.19 -6.72 19.31
CA VAL A 83 9.53 -6.50 18.02
C VAL A 83 10.51 -6.75 16.87
N LYS A 84 11.73 -6.24 16.94
CA LYS A 84 12.78 -6.51 15.94
C LYS A 84 13.03 -8.00 15.75
N LYS A 85 13.11 -8.78 16.83
CA LYS A 85 13.31 -10.24 16.76
C LYS A 85 12.17 -10.92 16.00
N LEU A 86 10.92 -10.50 16.23
CA LEU A 86 9.74 -11.08 15.60
C LEU A 86 9.67 -10.80 14.09
N ILE A 87 10.16 -9.64 13.65
CA ILE A 87 10.07 -9.21 12.23
C ILE A 87 11.43 -9.20 11.51
N ASN A 88 12.47 -9.81 12.08
CA ASN A 88 13.88 -9.72 11.61
C ASN A 88 14.10 -10.18 10.16
N SER A 89 13.24 -11.06 9.65
CA SER A 89 13.32 -11.54 8.27
C SER A 89 12.64 -10.60 7.25
N CYS A 90 12.06 -9.50 7.72
CA CYS A 90 11.48 -8.47 6.87
C CYS A 90 12.54 -7.44 6.49
N SER A 91 12.53 -6.97 5.23
CA SER A 91 13.43 -5.90 4.80
C SER A 91 13.25 -4.64 5.66
N PHE A 92 14.34 -3.96 6.00
CA PHE A 92 14.32 -2.75 6.83
C PHE A 92 13.66 -2.91 8.20
N PHE A 93 13.72 -4.10 8.79
CA PHE A 93 13.03 -4.45 10.02
C PHE A 93 13.31 -3.50 11.19
N ASN A 94 14.52 -2.93 11.30
CA ASN A 94 14.86 -1.98 12.35
C ASN A 94 13.97 -0.73 12.33
N ASN A 95 13.82 -0.13 11.15
CA ASN A 95 12.98 1.06 10.94
C ASN A 95 11.49 0.70 11.07
N LYS A 96 11.09 -0.45 10.54
CA LYS A 96 9.71 -0.93 10.62
C LYS A 96 9.28 -1.20 12.05
N ALA A 97 10.12 -1.84 12.86
CA ALA A 97 9.85 -2.07 14.29
C ALA A 97 9.61 -0.74 15.03
N GLN A 98 10.48 0.26 14.81
CA GLN A 98 10.28 1.59 15.39
C GLN A 98 8.98 2.25 14.92
N ASN A 99 8.68 2.14 13.62
CA ASN A 99 7.50 2.77 13.04
C ASN A 99 6.21 2.17 13.57
N ILE A 100 6.09 0.83 13.65
CA ILE A 100 4.85 0.21 14.15
C ILE A 100 4.63 0.48 15.64
N ILE A 101 5.67 0.57 16.46
CA ILE A 101 5.55 0.98 17.86
C ILE A 101 5.11 2.45 17.95
N LYS A 102 5.76 3.37 17.22
CA LYS A 102 5.39 4.80 17.20
C LYS A 102 3.99 5.02 16.66
N MET A 103 3.60 4.26 15.64
CA MET A 103 2.24 4.26 15.11
C MET A 103 1.25 3.88 16.20
N ALA A 104 1.48 2.77 16.91
CA ALA A 104 0.62 2.32 18.00
C ALA A 104 0.54 3.35 19.14
N GLN A 105 1.66 3.97 19.52
CA GLN A 105 1.70 5.05 20.51
C GLN A 105 0.84 6.24 20.08
N SER A 106 0.97 6.67 18.81
CA SER A 106 0.17 7.76 18.26
C SER A 106 -1.33 7.42 18.25
N VAL A 107 -1.69 6.19 17.89
CA VAL A 107 -3.09 5.74 17.87
C VAL A 107 -3.68 5.74 19.28
N VAL A 108 -2.95 5.26 20.27
CA VAL A 108 -3.40 5.30 21.68
C VAL A 108 -3.56 6.73 22.18
N GLN A 109 -2.60 7.60 21.88
CA GLN A 109 -2.57 8.98 22.41
C GLN A 109 -3.58 9.91 21.72
N ASN A 110 -3.76 9.78 20.42
CA ASN A 110 -4.48 10.78 19.62
C ASN A 110 -5.83 10.26 19.09
N TYR A 111 -6.06 8.95 19.09
CA TYR A 111 -7.24 8.33 18.46
C TYR A 111 -7.95 7.32 19.41
N ASN A 112 -7.73 7.44 20.72
CA ASN A 112 -8.36 6.56 21.74
C ASN A 112 -8.16 5.06 21.50
N GLY A 113 -7.03 4.67 20.92
CA GLY A 113 -6.72 3.27 20.62
C GLY A 113 -7.43 2.70 19.36
N GLN A 114 -8.08 3.54 18.56
CA GLN A 114 -8.76 3.13 17.32
C GLN A 114 -7.98 3.61 16.10
N ILE A 115 -7.77 2.74 15.13
CA ILE A 115 -7.13 3.12 13.87
C ILE A 115 -8.00 4.17 13.16
N PRO A 116 -7.44 5.34 12.76
CA PRO A 116 -8.22 6.32 12.02
C PRO A 116 -8.56 5.80 10.61
N HIS A 117 -9.80 5.97 10.19
CA HIS A 117 -10.28 5.58 8.87
C HIS A 117 -10.44 6.81 7.95
N ASP A 118 -9.42 7.65 7.93
CA ASP A 118 -9.30 8.83 7.06
C ASP A 118 -7.87 8.87 6.50
N GLN A 119 -7.73 9.05 5.20
CA GLN A 119 -6.43 9.03 4.53
C GLN A 119 -5.43 10.05 5.11
N LYS A 120 -5.90 11.27 5.41
CA LYS A 120 -5.02 12.33 5.94
C LYS A 120 -4.57 12.03 7.36
N GLU A 121 -5.46 11.46 8.18
CA GLU A 121 -5.13 11.05 9.55
C GLU A 121 -4.19 9.83 9.54
N LEU A 122 -4.43 8.85 8.68
CA LEU A 122 -3.53 7.71 8.49
C LEU A 122 -2.12 8.16 8.12
N MET A 123 -1.97 9.13 7.23
CA MET A 123 -0.66 9.65 6.80
C MET A 123 0.12 10.39 7.90
N LYS A 124 -0.50 10.73 9.02
CA LYS A 124 0.20 11.28 10.20
C LYS A 124 0.87 10.19 11.04
N LEU A 125 0.51 8.94 10.82
CA LEU A 125 1.06 7.81 11.57
C LEU A 125 2.46 7.42 11.05
N ALA A 126 3.33 7.01 11.96
CA ALA A 126 4.69 6.60 11.61
C ALA A 126 4.68 5.37 10.68
N GLY A 127 5.41 5.46 9.58
CA GLY A 127 5.50 4.40 8.57
C GLY A 127 4.35 4.37 7.56
N VAL A 128 3.39 5.30 7.65
CA VAL A 128 2.24 5.39 6.74
C VAL A 128 2.46 6.55 5.76
N GLY A 129 2.78 6.20 4.52
CA GLY A 129 2.81 7.13 3.39
C GLY A 129 1.49 7.11 2.61
N ASN A 130 1.41 7.93 1.54
CA ASN A 130 0.23 8.00 0.68
C ASN A 130 -0.20 6.62 0.16
N LYS A 131 0.75 5.83 -0.37
CA LYS A 131 0.44 4.47 -0.87
C LYS A 131 -0.12 3.58 0.24
N THR A 132 0.51 3.54 1.41
CA THR A 132 0.06 2.71 2.55
C THR A 132 -1.35 3.11 2.99
N ALA A 133 -1.63 4.42 3.08
CA ALA A 133 -2.96 4.91 3.42
C ALA A 133 -4.00 4.52 2.36
N ASN A 134 -3.70 4.69 1.06
CA ASN A 134 -4.60 4.29 -0.02
C ASN A 134 -4.90 2.78 -0.01
N VAL A 135 -3.86 1.94 0.13
CA VAL A 135 -4.06 0.48 0.21
C VAL A 135 -4.94 0.12 1.41
N PHE A 136 -4.70 0.72 2.58
CA PHE A 136 -5.54 0.47 3.75
C PHE A 136 -7.01 0.86 3.52
N MET A 137 -7.26 2.04 2.93
CA MET A 137 -8.61 2.51 2.67
C MET A 137 -9.33 1.66 1.61
N ILE A 138 -8.61 1.19 0.59
CA ILE A 138 -9.13 0.26 -0.42
C ILE A 138 -9.53 -1.07 0.23
N GLU A 139 -8.61 -1.69 0.98
CA GLU A 139 -8.81 -3.03 1.52
C GLU A 139 -9.84 -3.05 2.67
N TYR A 140 -9.79 -2.05 3.56
CA TYR A 140 -10.66 -2.04 4.75
C TYR A 140 -12.03 -1.43 4.48
N LYS A 141 -12.09 -0.32 3.72
CA LYS A 141 -13.35 0.40 3.45
C LYS A 141 -13.87 0.23 2.03
N GLN A 142 -13.17 -0.52 1.18
CA GLN A 142 -13.51 -0.65 -0.23
C GLN A 142 -13.65 0.72 -0.93
N GLU A 143 -12.82 1.68 -0.53
CA GLU A 143 -12.82 2.99 -1.16
C GLU A 143 -12.26 2.92 -2.58
N ASN A 144 -12.88 3.69 -3.47
CA ASN A 144 -12.47 3.77 -4.86
C ASN A 144 -11.26 4.68 -5.04
N LEU A 145 -10.11 4.22 -4.55
CA LEU A 145 -8.83 4.89 -4.62
C LEU A 145 -7.86 4.10 -5.51
N MET A 146 -6.76 4.74 -5.86
CA MET A 146 -5.65 4.11 -6.57
C MET A 146 -4.39 4.18 -5.71
N ALA A 147 -3.67 3.08 -5.61
CA ALA A 147 -2.41 3.00 -4.89
C ALA A 147 -1.25 2.80 -5.87
N VAL A 148 -0.61 3.88 -6.29
CA VAL A 148 0.50 3.83 -7.25
C VAL A 148 1.81 3.53 -6.53
N ASP A 149 2.42 2.39 -6.89
CA ASP A 149 3.78 2.02 -6.48
C ASP A 149 4.73 2.03 -7.68
N THR A 150 5.95 1.55 -7.48
CA THR A 150 6.96 1.46 -8.56
C THR A 150 6.57 0.51 -9.68
N HIS A 151 5.72 -0.50 -9.42
CA HIS A 151 5.21 -1.42 -10.44
C HIS A 151 4.11 -0.76 -11.27
N VAL A 152 3.09 -0.19 -10.62
CA VAL A 152 2.04 0.58 -11.30
C VAL A 152 2.65 1.75 -12.07
N PHE A 153 3.59 2.49 -11.48
CA PHE A 153 4.33 3.55 -12.17
C PHE A 153 4.97 3.05 -13.47
N ARG A 154 5.70 1.94 -13.41
CA ARG A 154 6.39 1.38 -14.58
C ARG A 154 5.43 0.82 -15.63
N VAL A 155 4.38 0.12 -15.20
CA VAL A 155 3.38 -0.47 -16.10
C VAL A 155 2.59 0.63 -16.81
N SER A 156 2.14 1.66 -16.09
CA SER A 156 1.40 2.78 -16.67
C SER A 156 2.20 3.52 -17.75
N HIS A 157 3.52 3.67 -17.55
CA HIS A 157 4.41 4.24 -18.57
C HIS A 157 4.53 3.34 -19.80
N ARG A 158 4.65 2.02 -19.61
CA ARG A 158 4.72 1.07 -20.72
C ARG A 158 3.44 1.01 -21.54
N LEU A 159 2.29 1.17 -20.89
CA LEU A 159 0.99 1.22 -21.53
C LEU A 159 0.67 2.60 -22.14
N GLY A 160 1.54 3.59 -21.96
CA GLY A 160 1.29 4.96 -22.44
C GLY A 160 0.21 5.70 -21.66
N LEU A 161 -0.17 5.21 -20.48
CA LEU A 161 -1.18 5.82 -19.62
C LEU A 161 -0.64 7.04 -18.89
N SER A 162 0.66 7.06 -18.54
CA SER A 162 1.31 8.22 -17.91
C SER A 162 2.72 8.40 -18.43
N TYR A 163 3.19 9.66 -18.37
CA TYR A 163 4.59 10.05 -18.63
C TYR A 163 5.11 10.98 -17.52
N GLU A 164 4.39 11.04 -16.41
CA GLU A 164 4.77 11.85 -15.26
C GLU A 164 6.03 11.29 -14.58
N LYS A 165 6.82 12.19 -13.97
CA LYS A 165 8.13 11.83 -13.43
C LYS A 165 8.10 11.29 -12.01
N THR A 166 6.99 11.46 -11.29
CA THR A 166 6.84 11.00 -9.90
C THR A 166 5.59 10.14 -9.73
N VAL A 167 5.60 9.31 -8.71
CA VAL A 167 4.50 8.41 -8.36
C VAL A 167 3.21 9.21 -8.11
N GLU A 168 3.29 10.30 -7.36
CA GLU A 168 2.14 11.14 -6.97
C GLU A 168 1.48 11.80 -8.20
N LYS A 169 2.30 12.30 -9.12
CA LYS A 169 1.79 12.90 -10.37
C LYS A 169 1.20 11.84 -11.29
N THR A 170 1.83 10.66 -11.34
CA THR A 170 1.30 9.51 -12.08
C THR A 170 -0.06 9.10 -11.53
N GLU A 171 -0.22 8.99 -10.21
CA GLU A 171 -1.49 8.70 -9.55
C GLU A 171 -2.57 9.73 -9.97
N ALA A 172 -2.26 11.01 -9.85
CA ALA A 172 -3.21 12.07 -10.22
C ALA A 172 -3.60 12.04 -11.71
N GLU A 173 -2.67 11.67 -12.61
CA GLU A 173 -2.96 11.52 -14.03
C GLU A 173 -3.80 10.27 -14.32
N LEU A 174 -3.48 9.12 -13.71
CA LEU A 174 -4.21 7.87 -13.87
C LEU A 174 -5.66 7.99 -13.38
N VAL A 175 -5.87 8.55 -12.20
CA VAL A 175 -7.21 8.79 -11.64
C VAL A 175 -8.08 9.62 -12.60
N LYS A 176 -7.49 10.64 -13.24
CA LYS A 176 -8.21 11.45 -14.25
C LYS A 176 -8.55 10.68 -15.52
N LYS A 177 -7.66 9.78 -15.96
CA LYS A 177 -7.83 9.04 -17.23
C LYS A 177 -8.72 7.83 -17.09
N LEU A 178 -8.58 7.10 -16.00
CA LEU A 178 -9.27 5.84 -15.80
C LEU A 178 -10.69 6.02 -15.28
N LYS A 179 -11.02 7.14 -14.68
CA LYS A 179 -12.35 7.56 -14.18
C LYS A 179 -13.41 6.44 -14.12
N GLY A 180 -14.00 6.21 -12.97
CA GLY A 180 -15.03 5.19 -12.75
C GLY A 180 -15.01 4.70 -11.32
N ASP A 181 -15.86 3.74 -11.01
CA ASP A 181 -16.01 3.20 -9.67
C ASP A 181 -15.04 2.02 -9.38
N ASP A 182 -14.10 1.76 -10.31
CA ASP A 182 -13.24 0.58 -10.30
C ASP A 182 -11.74 0.94 -10.23
N LEU A 183 -11.37 2.12 -9.70
CA LEU A 183 -9.97 2.58 -9.65
C LEU A 183 -9.07 1.64 -8.84
N HIS A 184 -9.61 0.97 -7.85
CA HIS A 184 -8.89 0.04 -6.97
C HIS A 184 -8.41 -1.23 -7.69
N ILE A 185 -8.96 -1.54 -8.89
CA ILE A 185 -8.57 -2.70 -9.71
C ILE A 185 -7.29 -2.40 -10.54
N PHE A 186 -6.96 -1.14 -10.75
CA PHE A 186 -5.82 -0.70 -11.55
C PHE A 186 -4.59 -0.42 -10.72
#